data_f36fa50a7111b7af479236dfd723f754
#
_entry.id   f36fa50a7111b7af479236dfd723f754
#
_cell.length_a   1.000
_cell.length_b   1.000
_cell.length_c   1.000
_cell.angle_alpha   90.00
_cell.angle_beta   90.00
_cell.angle_gamma   90.00
#
_symmetry.space_group_name_H-M   'P 1'
#
loop_
_entity.id
_entity.type
_entity.pdbx_description
1 polymer ?
#
loop_
_entity_poly.entity_id
_entity_poly.type
_entity_poly.pdbx_seq_one_letter_code
_entity_poly.pdbx_strand_id
1 'polypeptide(L)'
;MARFTARTNADEPPITELQLATLVTEAPEGIEWLHEQKFDGYRILAELDRGKVRLLSRRFKDWTSEFPAVAEAVSKLSAESAVLDGEVAAVMPDGRTSFQALQNARSGARLSYFVFDLLEMDGEAVMKLALEERKARLEQLVRKSPGVIRYSDHVLGSGREFFQLACKQGLEGIISKRRDKPYLPGRGPTWVKTKCMLRQELVIGGYTDPEGSRTGIGALLVGYYEGSELRYAGKVGTGFSHALLEELRALLVPLECAASAFSPEPPRAWTGSGRHWVTPTLVGEVAFAEWTNDGRLRHPSFQGLRKDKRAIDVVRETPEQAGTSGTSAKPKPTKQKPAKPRATRR
;
A
#
# COMPACT_ATOMS: atom_id res chain seq x y z
N MET A 1 24.34 1.44 0.23
CA MET A 1 23.19 1.76 -0.66
C MET A 1 22.72 3.16 -0.32
N ALA A 2 22.85 4.12 -1.24
CA ALA A 2 22.35 5.47 -1.04
C ALA A 2 20.82 5.41 -0.88
N ARG A 3 20.29 5.94 0.24
CA ARG A 3 18.85 6.12 0.40
C ARG A 3 18.45 7.26 -0.53
N PHE A 4 17.67 6.94 -1.56
CA PHE A 4 17.00 7.97 -2.36
C PHE A 4 15.98 8.66 -1.48
N THR A 5 16.00 9.97 -1.47
CA THR A 5 15.12 10.83 -0.68
C THR A 5 14.59 11.90 -1.62
N ALA A 6 13.29 12.17 -1.56
CA ALA A 6 12.70 13.29 -2.28
C ALA A 6 13.21 14.61 -1.67
N ARG A 7 13.62 15.59 -2.49
CA ARG A 7 14.07 16.90 -2.03
C ARG A 7 12.94 17.89 -2.14
N THR A 8 12.57 18.50 -1.04
CA THR A 8 11.65 19.64 -1.00
C THR A 8 12.45 20.93 -1.14
N ASN A 9 13.33 21.34 -0.42
CA ASN A 9 14.19 22.54 -0.56
C ASN A 9 15.59 22.23 -0.05
N ALA A 10 16.58 23.06 -0.41
CA ALA A 10 17.94 22.91 0.08
C ALA A 10 18.05 23.00 1.63
N ASP A 11 17.10 23.67 2.27
CA ASP A 11 17.07 23.94 3.72
C ASP A 11 16.10 23.02 4.51
N GLU A 12 15.31 22.15 3.84
CA GLU A 12 14.43 21.20 4.54
C GLU A 12 14.94 19.76 4.42
N PRO A 13 14.74 18.93 5.49
CA PRO A 13 15.15 17.54 5.42
C PRO A 13 14.34 16.82 4.32
N PRO A 14 15.01 15.93 3.55
CA PRO A 14 14.34 15.20 2.48
C PRO A 14 13.20 14.35 3.01
N ILE A 15 12.14 14.20 2.20
CA ILE A 15 11.02 13.29 2.51
C ILE A 15 11.56 11.85 2.52
N THR A 16 11.55 11.22 3.67
CA THR A 16 12.05 9.84 3.87
C THR A 16 10.92 8.84 4.15
N GLU A 17 9.73 9.34 4.41
CA GLU A 17 8.55 8.54 4.71
C GLU A 17 7.28 9.26 4.23
N LEU A 18 6.35 8.52 3.62
CA LEU A 18 5.06 9.06 3.20
C LEU A 18 4.02 8.93 4.31
N GLN A 19 3.03 9.83 4.34
CA GLN A 19 1.87 9.70 5.21
C GLN A 19 1.02 8.50 4.81
N LEU A 20 0.62 7.68 5.80
CA LEU A 20 -0.11 6.43 5.60
C LEU A 20 -1.48 6.47 6.30
N ALA A 21 -2.49 5.92 5.63
CA ALA A 21 -3.82 5.81 6.21
C ALA A 21 -3.94 4.61 7.16
N THR A 22 -4.55 4.83 8.32
CA THR A 22 -4.92 3.79 9.31
C THR A 22 -6.21 3.10 8.88
N LEU A 23 -6.28 1.77 8.98
CA LEU A 23 -7.51 1.02 8.71
C LEU A 23 -8.50 1.22 9.86
N VAL A 24 -9.75 1.58 9.51
CA VAL A 24 -10.86 1.72 10.45
C VAL A 24 -12.05 0.91 9.96
N THR A 25 -12.96 0.55 10.88
CA THR A 25 -14.19 -0.19 10.57
C THR A 25 -15.24 0.68 9.93
N GLU A 26 -15.33 1.94 10.34
CA GLU A 26 -16.34 2.91 9.87
C GLU A 26 -15.68 4.18 9.37
N ALA A 27 -16.25 4.76 8.32
CA ALA A 27 -15.82 6.06 7.82
C ALA A 27 -16.19 7.15 8.85
N PRO A 28 -15.27 8.08 9.16
CA PRO A 28 -15.57 9.17 10.07
C PRO A 28 -16.58 10.14 9.44
N GLU A 29 -17.37 10.79 10.30
CA GLU A 29 -18.32 11.83 9.94
C GLU A 29 -17.79 13.21 10.36
N GLY A 30 -18.38 14.26 9.84
CA GLY A 30 -18.10 15.64 10.23
C GLY A 30 -17.37 16.45 9.17
N ILE A 31 -17.63 17.74 9.14
CA ILE A 31 -17.12 18.68 8.13
C ILE A 31 -15.60 18.84 8.13
N GLU A 32 -14.93 18.41 9.21
CA GLU A 32 -13.48 18.37 9.34
C GLU A 32 -12.82 17.25 8.53
N TRP A 33 -13.61 16.35 7.95
CA TRP A 33 -13.14 15.26 7.12
C TRP A 33 -13.48 15.49 5.65
N LEU A 34 -12.53 15.22 4.79
CA LEU A 34 -12.75 15.03 3.35
C LEU A 34 -12.55 13.55 3.01
N HIS A 35 -13.33 13.08 2.07
CA HIS A 35 -13.37 11.68 1.66
C HIS A 35 -13.06 11.57 0.18
N GLU A 36 -12.07 10.74 -0.15
CA GLU A 36 -11.62 10.45 -1.51
C GLU A 36 -11.84 8.98 -1.84
N GLN A 37 -11.98 8.66 -3.12
CA GLN A 37 -11.94 7.28 -3.58
C GLN A 37 -10.60 6.65 -3.22
N LYS A 38 -10.62 5.40 -2.74
CA LYS A 38 -9.38 4.62 -2.62
C LYS A 38 -9.06 3.98 -3.97
N PHE A 39 -8.02 4.48 -4.62
CA PHE A 39 -7.53 3.94 -5.89
C PHE A 39 -6.77 2.64 -5.67
N ASP A 40 -6.87 1.73 -6.64
CA ASP A 40 -6.25 0.41 -6.66
C ASP A 40 -5.06 0.42 -7.62
N GLY A 41 -3.86 0.77 -7.11
CA GLY A 41 -2.67 0.96 -7.94
C GLY A 41 -1.35 0.92 -7.19
N TYR A 42 -0.36 1.63 -7.74
CA TYR A 42 0.93 1.88 -7.10
C TYR A 42 1.03 3.34 -6.67
N ARG A 43 1.33 3.54 -5.39
CA ARG A 43 1.61 4.88 -4.88
C ARG A 43 2.93 5.40 -5.42
N ILE A 44 2.86 6.56 -6.04
CA ILE A 44 3.99 7.24 -6.67
C ILE A 44 4.08 8.67 -6.13
N LEU A 45 5.27 9.02 -5.68
CA LEU A 45 5.68 10.39 -5.45
C LEU A 45 6.35 10.88 -6.73
N ALA A 46 5.76 11.89 -7.36
CA ALA A 46 6.34 12.50 -8.57
C ALA A 46 7.08 13.78 -8.20
N GLU A 47 8.36 13.82 -8.52
CA GLU A 47 9.23 14.99 -8.37
C GLU A 47 9.44 15.64 -9.74
N LEU A 48 9.13 16.91 -9.84
CA LEU A 48 9.43 17.80 -10.98
C LEU A 48 10.52 18.79 -10.55
N ASP A 49 11.59 18.91 -11.31
CA ASP A 49 12.61 19.97 -11.16
C ASP A 49 13.03 20.45 -12.55
N ARG A 50 12.60 21.66 -12.95
CA ARG A 50 12.94 22.31 -14.22
C ARG A 50 12.78 21.38 -15.42
N GLY A 51 11.64 20.75 -15.53
CA GLY A 51 11.26 19.82 -16.58
C GLY A 51 11.85 18.40 -16.44
N LYS A 52 12.72 18.16 -15.48
CA LYS A 52 13.19 16.82 -15.15
C LYS A 52 12.23 16.16 -14.16
N VAL A 53 11.89 14.90 -14.42
CA VAL A 53 10.93 14.17 -13.59
C VAL A 53 11.55 12.90 -13.03
N ARG A 54 11.28 12.63 -11.75
CA ARG A 54 11.48 11.32 -11.13
C ARG A 54 10.16 10.82 -10.55
N LEU A 55 9.86 9.57 -10.79
CA LEU A 55 8.71 8.88 -10.20
C LEU A 55 9.22 7.89 -9.16
N LEU A 56 8.94 8.16 -7.90
CA LEU A 56 9.43 7.36 -6.78
C LEU A 56 8.30 6.52 -6.20
N SER A 57 8.52 5.22 -6.09
CA SER A 57 7.58 4.33 -5.41
C SER A 57 7.46 4.69 -3.91
N ARG A 58 6.47 4.13 -3.21
CA ARG A 58 6.30 4.28 -1.75
C ARG A 58 7.59 4.08 -0.93
N ARG A 59 8.58 3.37 -1.49
CA ARG A 59 9.88 3.09 -0.86
C ARG A 59 11.03 3.87 -1.49
N PHE A 60 10.69 4.94 -2.19
CA PHE A 60 11.66 5.81 -2.86
C PHE A 60 12.57 5.08 -3.89
N LYS A 61 12.11 3.94 -4.43
CA LYS A 61 12.73 3.31 -5.59
C LYS A 61 12.29 4.06 -6.83
N ASP A 62 13.23 4.40 -7.70
CA ASP A 62 12.94 5.06 -8.97
C ASP A 62 12.18 4.11 -9.92
N TRP A 63 11.01 4.55 -10.35
CA TRP A 63 10.11 3.89 -11.27
C TRP A 63 9.76 4.77 -12.48
N THR A 64 10.60 5.74 -12.79
CA THR A 64 10.41 6.66 -13.93
C THR A 64 10.30 5.90 -15.25
N SER A 65 11.14 4.88 -15.46
CA SER A 65 11.08 4.01 -16.63
C SER A 65 9.86 3.09 -16.69
N GLU A 66 9.23 2.80 -15.55
CA GLU A 66 8.03 1.96 -15.49
C GLU A 66 6.77 2.71 -15.96
N PHE A 67 6.74 4.04 -15.80
CA PHE A 67 5.60 4.89 -16.13
C PHE A 67 5.97 6.10 -16.99
N PRO A 68 6.55 5.91 -18.20
CA PRO A 68 7.07 7.01 -19.03
C PRO A 68 6.00 8.02 -19.42
N ALA A 69 4.75 7.59 -19.69
CA ALA A 69 3.65 8.50 -20.00
C ALA A 69 3.25 9.41 -18.82
N VAL A 70 3.38 8.92 -17.58
CA VAL A 70 3.17 9.74 -16.37
C VAL A 70 4.31 10.74 -16.21
N ALA A 71 5.56 10.30 -16.37
CA ALA A 71 6.72 11.18 -16.31
C ALA A 71 6.64 12.32 -17.35
N GLU A 72 6.29 11.99 -18.59
CA GLU A 72 6.06 12.98 -19.64
C GLU A 72 4.93 13.96 -19.29
N ALA A 73 3.83 13.48 -18.72
CA ALA A 73 2.72 14.34 -18.33
C ALA A 73 3.10 15.28 -17.18
N VAL A 74 3.85 14.78 -16.19
CA VAL A 74 4.34 15.58 -15.05
C VAL A 74 5.33 16.66 -15.53
N SER A 75 6.21 16.37 -16.51
CA SER A 75 7.16 17.34 -17.05
C SER A 75 6.51 18.55 -17.73
N LYS A 76 5.22 18.44 -18.08
CA LYS A 76 4.43 19.50 -18.74
C LYS A 76 3.59 20.33 -17.77
N LEU A 77 3.69 20.07 -16.46
CA LEU A 77 3.02 20.90 -15.45
C LEU A 77 3.59 22.33 -15.45
N SER A 78 2.73 23.31 -15.17
CA SER A 78 3.10 24.73 -15.14
C SER A 78 3.69 25.11 -13.77
N ALA A 79 4.83 24.51 -13.41
CA ALA A 79 5.63 24.79 -12.22
C ALA A 79 7.12 24.60 -12.54
N GLU A 80 8.01 25.37 -11.89
CA GLU A 80 9.46 25.13 -11.98
C GLU A 80 9.86 23.87 -11.21
N SER A 81 9.27 23.69 -10.03
CA SER A 81 9.42 22.47 -9.24
C SER A 81 8.09 22.09 -8.59
N ALA A 82 7.89 20.79 -8.35
CA ALA A 82 6.76 20.28 -7.59
C ALA A 82 7.04 18.87 -7.06
N VAL A 83 6.49 18.57 -5.88
CA VAL A 83 6.45 17.20 -5.34
C VAL A 83 5.00 16.81 -5.12
N LEU A 84 4.52 15.86 -5.92
CA LEU A 84 3.14 15.39 -5.97
C LEU A 84 3.05 13.99 -5.37
N ASP A 85 2.05 13.77 -4.50
CA ASP A 85 1.74 12.45 -3.96
C ASP A 85 0.45 11.92 -4.60
N GLY A 86 0.51 10.73 -5.16
CA GLY A 86 -0.61 10.17 -5.92
C GLY A 86 -0.53 8.66 -6.09
N GLU A 87 -1.51 8.13 -6.84
CA GLU A 87 -1.60 6.71 -7.16
C GLU A 87 -1.64 6.54 -8.69
N VAL A 88 -0.72 5.74 -9.24
CA VAL A 88 -0.81 5.30 -10.64
C VAL A 88 -1.67 4.06 -10.69
N ALA A 89 -2.77 4.12 -11.43
CA ALA A 89 -3.72 3.03 -11.55
C ALA A 89 -4.17 2.81 -13.01
N ALA A 90 -4.54 1.56 -13.35
CA ALA A 90 -5.20 1.23 -14.59
C ALA A 90 -6.70 1.51 -14.47
N VAL A 91 -7.23 2.32 -15.39
CA VAL A 91 -8.63 2.69 -15.43
C VAL A 91 -9.36 1.75 -16.40
N MET A 92 -10.36 1.04 -15.89
CA MET A 92 -11.23 0.15 -16.63
C MET A 92 -12.27 0.95 -17.42
N PRO A 93 -12.93 0.37 -18.45
CA PRO A 93 -13.96 1.06 -19.25
C PRO A 93 -15.13 1.59 -18.42
N ASP A 94 -15.44 0.97 -17.27
CA ASP A 94 -16.47 1.39 -16.33
C ASP A 94 -16.00 2.47 -15.33
N GLY A 95 -14.76 2.95 -15.46
CA GLY A 95 -14.16 3.99 -14.62
C GLY A 95 -13.52 3.49 -13.34
N ARG A 96 -13.68 2.23 -12.96
CA ARG A 96 -13.01 1.65 -11.79
C ARG A 96 -11.52 1.48 -12.04
N THR A 97 -10.74 1.48 -10.95
CA THR A 97 -9.32 1.14 -10.99
C THR A 97 -9.10 -0.33 -10.67
N SER A 98 -8.08 -0.94 -11.28
CA SER A 98 -7.75 -2.35 -11.07
C SER A 98 -6.23 -2.56 -11.01
N PHE A 99 -5.76 -3.07 -9.89
CA PHE A 99 -4.35 -3.45 -9.71
C PHE A 99 -3.94 -4.59 -10.64
N GLN A 100 -4.82 -5.56 -10.84
CA GLN A 100 -4.57 -6.67 -11.76
C GLN A 100 -4.42 -6.19 -13.21
N ALA A 101 -5.28 -5.24 -13.63
CA ALA A 101 -5.16 -4.63 -14.96
C ALA A 101 -3.88 -3.80 -15.10
N LEU A 102 -3.44 -3.14 -14.03
CA LEU A 102 -2.19 -2.38 -13.99
C LEU A 102 -0.97 -3.29 -14.18
N GLN A 103 -0.94 -4.45 -13.55
CA GLN A 103 0.13 -5.44 -13.73
C GLN A 103 0.14 -6.04 -15.13
N ASN A 104 -1.03 -6.21 -15.71
CA ASN A 104 -1.21 -6.70 -17.08
C ASN A 104 -1.19 -5.58 -18.13
N ALA A 105 -0.70 -4.39 -17.82
CA ALA A 105 -0.78 -3.17 -18.65
C ALA A 105 -0.10 -3.28 -20.03
N ARG A 106 0.58 -4.39 -20.34
CA ARG A 106 0.92 -4.79 -21.72
C ARG A 106 -0.32 -4.96 -22.62
N SER A 107 -1.52 -5.00 -22.06
CA SER A 107 -2.82 -5.20 -22.71
C SER A 107 -3.56 -3.91 -23.11
N GLY A 108 -2.90 -2.75 -23.11
CA GLY A 108 -3.52 -1.49 -23.55
C GLY A 108 -4.43 -0.81 -22.52
N ALA A 109 -4.35 -1.18 -21.25
CA ALA A 109 -5.09 -0.49 -20.19
C ALA A 109 -4.70 1.00 -20.11
N ARG A 110 -5.69 1.89 -20.00
CA ARG A 110 -5.46 3.33 -19.85
C ARG A 110 -4.93 3.64 -18.46
N LEU A 111 -3.67 4.01 -18.34
CA LEU A 111 -3.08 4.45 -17.09
C LEU A 111 -3.50 5.88 -16.74
N SER A 112 -3.73 6.14 -15.44
CA SER A 112 -3.91 7.48 -14.92
C SER A 112 -3.14 7.62 -13.61
N TYR A 113 -2.58 8.82 -13.39
CA TYR A 113 -1.96 9.23 -12.15
C TYR A 113 -2.93 10.11 -11.38
N PHE A 114 -3.55 9.55 -10.34
CA PHE A 114 -4.50 10.23 -9.47
C PHE A 114 -3.73 10.94 -8.36
N VAL A 115 -3.59 12.27 -8.47
CA VAL A 115 -2.86 13.07 -7.49
C VAL A 115 -3.82 13.54 -6.39
N PHE A 116 -3.42 13.34 -5.15
CA PHE A 116 -4.27 13.60 -4.00
C PHE A 116 -3.60 14.46 -2.92
N ASP A 117 -2.31 14.81 -3.06
CA ASP A 117 -1.60 15.75 -2.20
C ASP A 117 -0.45 16.44 -2.93
N LEU A 118 -0.06 17.63 -2.42
CA LEU A 118 1.05 18.44 -2.88
C LEU A 118 1.97 18.72 -1.69
N LEU A 119 3.25 18.45 -1.84
CA LEU A 119 4.21 18.53 -0.74
C LEU A 119 5.21 19.66 -0.90
N GLU A 120 5.47 20.08 -2.16
CA GLU A 120 6.31 21.21 -2.52
C GLU A 120 5.82 21.82 -3.84
N MET A 121 5.94 23.13 -4.03
CA MET A 121 5.68 23.82 -5.28
C MET A 121 6.58 25.07 -5.38
N ASP A 122 7.33 25.21 -6.50
CA ASP A 122 8.19 26.33 -6.85
C ASP A 122 9.15 26.74 -5.71
N GLY A 123 9.72 25.74 -5.03
CA GLY A 123 10.66 25.91 -3.93
C GLY A 123 9.98 26.13 -2.56
N GLU A 124 8.66 26.27 -2.47
CA GLU A 124 7.91 26.35 -1.21
C GLU A 124 7.50 24.95 -0.73
N ALA A 125 7.99 24.53 0.43
CA ALA A 125 7.49 23.31 1.09
C ALA A 125 6.13 23.58 1.73
N VAL A 126 5.08 22.94 1.17
CA VAL A 126 3.70 23.17 1.61
C VAL A 126 3.18 22.12 2.58
N MET A 127 3.98 21.15 2.96
CA MET A 127 3.59 20.04 3.87
C MET A 127 3.00 20.54 5.20
N LYS A 128 3.44 21.71 5.69
CA LYS A 128 2.98 22.29 6.96
C LYS A 128 1.61 22.97 6.87
N LEU A 129 1.13 23.26 5.66
CA LEU A 129 -0.18 23.84 5.44
C LEU A 129 -1.30 22.82 5.74
N ALA A 130 -2.51 23.33 5.96
CA ALA A 130 -3.70 22.50 6.02
C ALA A 130 -3.90 21.74 4.70
N LEU A 131 -4.43 20.51 4.76
CA LEU A 131 -4.65 19.68 3.57
C LEU A 131 -5.53 20.40 2.54
N GLU A 132 -6.56 21.12 2.97
CA GLU A 132 -7.44 21.86 2.05
C GLU A 132 -6.70 22.93 1.24
N GLU A 133 -5.72 23.61 1.82
CA GLU A 133 -4.87 24.59 1.12
C GLU A 133 -3.96 23.90 0.10
N ARG A 134 -3.34 22.78 0.50
CA ARG A 134 -2.50 21.98 -0.41
C ARG A 134 -3.31 21.44 -1.58
N LYS A 135 -4.53 20.94 -1.31
CA LYS A 135 -5.44 20.44 -2.35
C LYS A 135 -5.91 21.55 -3.31
N ALA A 136 -6.18 22.75 -2.82
CA ALA A 136 -6.55 23.88 -3.67
C ALA A 136 -5.40 24.28 -4.62
N ARG A 137 -4.14 24.32 -4.14
CA ARG A 137 -2.95 24.56 -4.98
C ARG A 137 -2.75 23.43 -5.99
N LEU A 138 -2.89 22.16 -5.54
CA LEU A 138 -2.79 20.97 -6.39
C LEU A 138 -3.81 21.02 -7.53
N GLU A 139 -5.07 21.33 -7.23
CA GLU A 139 -6.14 21.41 -8.22
C GLU A 139 -5.83 22.48 -9.29
N GLN A 140 -5.35 23.63 -8.88
CA GLN A 140 -4.93 24.68 -9.81
C GLN A 140 -3.78 24.24 -10.70
N LEU A 141 -2.77 23.56 -10.14
CA LEU A 141 -1.60 23.07 -10.87
C LEU A 141 -2.00 22.04 -11.95
N VAL A 142 -2.90 21.11 -11.61
CA VAL A 142 -3.23 20.00 -12.52
C VAL A 142 -4.45 20.24 -13.41
N ARG A 143 -5.19 21.33 -13.23
CA ARG A 143 -6.42 21.63 -13.97
C ARG A 143 -6.25 21.64 -15.50
N LYS A 144 -5.07 22.03 -15.98
CA LYS A 144 -4.72 22.08 -17.40
C LYS A 144 -3.76 20.98 -17.82
N SER A 145 -3.52 20.01 -16.96
CA SER A 145 -2.58 18.93 -17.25
C SER A 145 -3.11 17.96 -18.32
N PRO A 146 -2.24 17.20 -18.98
CA PRO A 146 -2.65 16.10 -19.86
C PRO A 146 -3.57 15.12 -19.12
N GLY A 147 -4.53 14.50 -19.82
CA GLY A 147 -5.54 13.61 -19.23
C GLY A 147 -5.00 12.32 -18.55
N VAL A 148 -3.69 12.11 -18.55
CA VAL A 148 -3.02 11.08 -17.76
C VAL A 148 -2.98 11.48 -16.28
N ILE A 149 -2.78 12.77 -15.96
CA ILE A 149 -2.83 13.27 -14.58
C ILE A 149 -4.29 13.63 -14.27
N ARG A 150 -4.78 13.14 -13.15
CA ARG A 150 -6.13 13.42 -12.66
C ARG A 150 -6.07 13.88 -11.21
N TYR A 151 -6.79 14.94 -10.91
CA TYR A 151 -7.02 15.35 -9.53
C TYR A 151 -7.90 14.31 -8.82
N SER A 152 -7.58 13.99 -7.57
CA SER A 152 -8.43 13.16 -6.72
C SER A 152 -9.52 14.03 -6.11
N ASP A 153 -10.71 13.99 -6.70
CA ASP A 153 -11.89 14.67 -6.17
C ASP A 153 -12.26 14.17 -4.78
N HIS A 154 -12.96 14.99 -4.02
CA HIS A 154 -13.34 14.68 -2.65
C HIS A 154 -14.73 15.21 -2.30
N VAL A 155 -15.33 14.61 -1.27
CA VAL A 155 -16.58 15.03 -0.65
C VAL A 155 -16.29 15.46 0.79
N LEU A 156 -16.94 16.49 1.29
CA LEU A 156 -16.82 16.95 2.67
C LEU A 156 -17.94 16.37 3.54
N GLY A 157 -17.59 15.94 4.72
CA GLY A 157 -18.55 15.27 5.64
C GLY A 157 -19.11 13.97 5.06
N SER A 158 -20.29 13.55 5.46
CA SER A 158 -21.04 12.41 4.86
C SER A 158 -20.20 11.15 4.56
N GLY A 159 -19.26 10.81 5.43
CA GLY A 159 -18.30 9.72 5.19
C GLY A 159 -18.99 8.37 5.02
N ARG A 160 -20.02 8.09 5.81
CA ARG A 160 -20.80 6.84 5.74
C ARG A 160 -21.52 6.71 4.40
N GLU A 161 -22.20 7.77 3.96
CA GLU A 161 -22.94 7.76 2.69
C GLU A 161 -21.99 7.59 1.51
N PHE A 162 -20.88 8.33 1.50
CA PHE A 162 -19.88 8.23 0.45
C PHE A 162 -19.26 6.82 0.42
N PHE A 163 -18.99 6.22 1.59
CA PHE A 163 -18.48 4.85 1.69
C PHE A 163 -19.50 3.83 1.14
N GLN A 164 -20.78 3.95 1.51
CA GLN A 164 -21.84 3.08 0.98
C GLN A 164 -21.95 3.17 -0.54
N LEU A 165 -21.88 4.40 -1.08
CA LEU A 165 -21.90 4.63 -2.51
C LEU A 165 -20.68 3.99 -3.20
N ALA A 166 -19.47 4.17 -2.64
CA ALA A 166 -18.24 3.56 -3.13
C ALA A 166 -18.35 2.03 -3.19
N CYS A 167 -18.87 1.42 -2.13
CA CYS A 167 -19.07 -0.04 -2.08
C CYS A 167 -20.12 -0.53 -3.10
N LYS A 168 -21.22 0.20 -3.24
CA LYS A 168 -22.26 -0.13 -4.24
C LYS A 168 -21.73 -0.04 -5.68
N GLN A 169 -20.79 0.85 -5.94
CA GLN A 169 -20.12 0.98 -7.24
C GLN A 169 -18.97 -0.01 -7.43
N GLY A 170 -18.69 -0.89 -6.45
CA GLY A 170 -17.63 -1.88 -6.52
C GLY A 170 -16.21 -1.29 -6.43
N LEU A 171 -16.06 -0.10 -5.83
CA LEU A 171 -14.76 0.50 -5.55
C LEU A 171 -14.06 -0.23 -4.39
N GLU A 172 -12.75 -0.07 -4.27
CA GLU A 172 -11.97 -0.71 -3.20
C GLU A 172 -12.37 -0.20 -1.79
N GLY A 173 -12.77 1.07 -1.70
CA GLY A 173 -13.12 1.76 -0.48
C GLY A 173 -12.90 3.26 -0.60
N ILE A 174 -12.72 3.92 0.53
CA ILE A 174 -12.44 5.36 0.62
C ILE A 174 -11.24 5.65 1.51
N ILE A 175 -10.61 6.81 1.29
CA ILE A 175 -9.64 7.43 2.18
C ILE A 175 -10.28 8.69 2.76
N SER A 176 -10.37 8.77 4.08
CA SER A 176 -10.86 9.93 4.80
C SER A 176 -9.67 10.67 5.41
N LYS A 177 -9.59 11.98 5.18
CA LYS A 177 -8.44 12.80 5.58
C LYS A 177 -8.92 14.02 6.37
N ARG A 178 -8.23 14.37 7.44
CA ARG A 178 -8.47 15.62 8.18
C ARG A 178 -8.05 16.80 7.30
N ARG A 179 -9.03 17.65 6.93
CA ARG A 179 -8.80 18.79 6.02
C ARG A 179 -7.93 19.89 6.63
N ASP A 180 -7.96 20.02 7.94
CA ASP A 180 -7.29 21.05 8.74
C ASP A 180 -5.85 20.66 9.16
N LYS A 181 -5.35 19.47 8.78
CA LYS A 181 -4.06 18.96 9.28
C LYS A 181 -2.94 19.05 8.24
N PRO A 182 -1.69 19.25 8.70
CA PRO A 182 -0.51 19.14 7.85
C PRO A 182 -0.29 17.73 7.35
N TYR A 183 0.62 17.57 6.37
CA TYR A 183 1.11 16.26 5.95
C TYR A 183 2.06 15.70 7.02
N LEU A 184 1.69 14.57 7.63
CA LEU A 184 2.41 13.94 8.72
C LEU A 184 2.98 12.60 8.27
N PRO A 185 4.30 12.48 8.05
CA PRO A 185 4.91 11.21 7.67
C PRO A 185 4.55 10.06 8.63
N GLY A 186 4.49 8.85 8.08
CA GLY A 186 4.13 7.66 8.85
C GLY A 186 2.62 7.43 8.97
N ARG A 187 2.24 6.50 9.86
CA ARG A 187 0.85 6.14 10.10
C ARG A 187 0.31 6.94 11.29
N GLY A 188 -0.89 7.51 11.10
CA GLY A 188 -1.54 8.30 12.14
C GLY A 188 -3.06 8.39 11.96
N PRO A 189 -3.76 9.07 12.87
CA PRO A 189 -5.22 9.17 12.86
C PRO A 189 -5.77 10.20 11.88
N THR A 190 -4.92 11.04 11.28
CA THR A 190 -5.36 12.13 10.40
C THR A 190 -5.72 11.66 8.99
N TRP A 191 -5.23 10.50 8.57
CA TRP A 191 -5.67 9.78 7.38
C TRP A 191 -6.15 8.40 7.80
N VAL A 192 -7.37 8.05 7.42
CA VAL A 192 -7.93 6.72 7.67
C VAL A 192 -8.48 6.14 6.37
N LYS A 193 -8.52 4.81 6.29
CA LYS A 193 -9.07 4.08 5.16
C LYS A 193 -10.19 3.16 5.62
N THR A 194 -11.29 3.13 4.87
CA THR A 194 -12.40 2.19 5.05
C THR A 194 -12.53 1.37 3.77
N LYS A 195 -12.49 0.05 3.87
CA LYS A 195 -12.45 -0.86 2.71
C LYS A 195 -13.80 -1.54 2.50
N CYS A 196 -14.31 -1.54 1.27
CA CYS A 196 -15.52 -2.26 0.88
C CYS A 196 -15.31 -3.78 0.83
N MET A 197 -14.10 -4.19 0.45
CA MET A 197 -13.66 -5.58 0.47
C MET A 197 -12.36 -5.68 1.23
N LEU A 198 -12.21 -6.72 2.04
CA LEU A 198 -10.95 -6.94 2.73
C LEU A 198 -9.89 -7.37 1.71
N ARG A 199 -8.84 -6.59 1.60
CA ARG A 199 -7.65 -6.90 0.82
C ARG A 199 -6.44 -6.60 1.68
N GLN A 200 -5.45 -7.47 1.60
CA GLN A 200 -4.20 -7.30 2.32
C GLN A 200 -3.05 -7.90 1.54
N GLU A 201 -1.89 -7.29 1.69
CA GLU A 201 -0.64 -7.89 1.23
C GLU A 201 -0.28 -9.07 2.13
N LEU A 202 0.15 -10.18 1.53
CA LEU A 202 0.59 -11.40 2.21
C LEU A 202 1.88 -11.91 1.59
N VAL A 203 2.71 -12.50 2.44
CA VAL A 203 3.98 -13.13 2.03
C VAL A 203 3.70 -14.51 1.47
N ILE A 204 4.30 -14.83 0.34
CA ILE A 204 4.24 -16.16 -0.25
C ILE A 204 5.34 -17.01 0.40
N GLY A 205 4.94 -18.04 1.16
CA GLY A 205 5.85 -18.97 1.84
C GLY A 205 5.85 -20.38 1.23
N GLY A 206 5.01 -20.60 0.22
CA GLY A 206 4.95 -21.87 -0.50
C GLY A 206 3.87 -21.88 -1.57
N TYR A 207 3.79 -23.01 -2.26
CA TYR A 207 2.73 -23.29 -3.24
C TYR A 207 2.42 -24.81 -3.26
N THR A 208 1.36 -25.18 -3.97
CA THR A 208 1.00 -26.59 -4.16
C THR A 208 1.06 -26.97 -5.64
N ASP A 209 1.23 -28.26 -5.90
CA ASP A 209 1.09 -28.80 -7.25
C ASP A 209 -0.31 -28.53 -7.81
N PRO A 210 -0.42 -28.32 -9.13
CA PRO A 210 -1.71 -28.20 -9.79
C PRO A 210 -2.47 -29.52 -9.76
N GLU A 211 -3.80 -29.45 -9.69
CA GLU A 211 -4.69 -30.60 -9.78
C GLU A 211 -5.47 -30.59 -11.10
N GLY A 212 -5.73 -31.79 -11.66
CA GLY A 212 -6.51 -31.94 -12.89
C GLY A 212 -5.80 -31.37 -14.12
N SER A 213 -6.51 -30.57 -14.89
CA SER A 213 -5.99 -29.92 -16.13
C SER A 213 -5.30 -28.56 -15.88
N ARG A 214 -5.13 -28.15 -14.63
CA ARG A 214 -4.50 -26.89 -14.28
C ARG A 214 -2.99 -26.95 -14.53
N THR A 215 -2.42 -25.88 -15.11
CA THR A 215 -0.97 -25.72 -15.34
C THR A 215 -0.34 -24.81 -14.29
N GLY A 216 1.00 -24.82 -14.23
CA GLY A 216 1.75 -23.93 -13.34
C GLY A 216 1.72 -24.37 -11.88
N ILE A 217 0.96 -23.68 -11.04
CA ILE A 217 0.78 -23.98 -9.62
C ILE A 217 -0.68 -24.25 -9.27
N GLY A 218 -0.91 -25.03 -8.22
CA GLY A 218 -2.26 -25.31 -7.71
C GLY A 218 -2.80 -24.15 -6.90
N ALA A 219 -2.10 -23.74 -5.86
CA ALA A 219 -2.44 -22.63 -4.98
C ALA A 219 -1.20 -22.04 -4.33
N LEU A 220 -1.28 -20.79 -3.88
CA LEU A 220 -0.26 -20.16 -3.04
C LEU A 220 -0.55 -20.43 -1.57
N LEU A 221 0.50 -20.67 -0.78
CA LEU A 221 0.48 -20.72 0.67
C LEU A 221 1.02 -19.41 1.19
N VAL A 222 0.16 -18.65 1.88
CA VAL A 222 0.44 -17.26 2.21
C VAL A 222 0.41 -17.00 3.72
N GLY A 223 1.11 -15.93 4.15
CA GLY A 223 1.16 -15.52 5.54
C GLY A 223 1.53 -14.06 5.75
N TYR A 224 1.71 -13.70 7.01
CA TYR A 224 2.12 -12.37 7.46
C TYR A 224 3.11 -12.48 8.61
N TYR A 225 3.92 -11.46 8.83
CA TYR A 225 4.84 -11.45 9.96
C TYR A 225 4.17 -10.97 11.24
N GLU A 226 4.44 -11.68 12.32
CA GLU A 226 4.15 -11.31 13.70
C GLU A 226 5.49 -11.30 14.45
N GLY A 227 6.03 -10.11 14.67
CA GLY A 227 7.44 -9.99 15.08
C GLY A 227 8.39 -10.50 13.99
N SER A 228 9.21 -11.51 14.31
CA SER A 228 10.12 -12.17 13.37
C SER A 228 9.56 -13.45 12.75
N GLU A 229 8.38 -13.90 13.20
CA GLU A 229 7.79 -15.17 12.78
C GLU A 229 6.79 -14.97 11.64
N LEU A 230 6.90 -15.78 10.59
CA LEU A 230 5.93 -15.81 9.50
C LEU A 230 4.74 -16.71 9.90
N ARG A 231 3.57 -16.11 10.13
CA ARG A 231 2.32 -16.82 10.47
C ARG A 231 1.58 -17.22 9.20
N TYR A 232 1.11 -18.45 9.16
CA TYR A 232 0.31 -18.96 8.05
C TYR A 232 -1.09 -18.34 8.07
N ALA A 233 -1.50 -17.75 6.94
CA ALA A 233 -2.80 -17.09 6.77
C ALA A 233 -3.78 -17.89 5.90
N GLY A 234 -3.30 -18.83 5.07
CA GLY A 234 -4.21 -19.65 4.27
C GLY A 234 -3.67 -20.05 2.91
N LYS A 235 -4.53 -20.76 2.19
CA LYS A 235 -4.29 -21.28 0.82
C LYS A 235 -5.12 -20.47 -0.17
N VAL A 236 -4.47 -19.88 -1.17
CA VAL A 236 -5.09 -19.05 -2.21
C VAL A 236 -5.08 -19.82 -3.53
N GLY A 237 -6.24 -20.30 -3.95
CA GLY A 237 -6.41 -21.14 -5.14
C GLY A 237 -7.11 -20.46 -6.31
N THR A 238 -7.57 -19.22 -6.17
CA THR A 238 -8.35 -18.46 -7.17
C THR A 238 -7.75 -17.09 -7.45
N GLY A 239 -8.20 -16.43 -8.52
CA GLY A 239 -7.70 -15.10 -8.93
C GLY A 239 -6.54 -15.17 -9.92
N PHE A 240 -6.30 -16.31 -10.54
CA PHE A 240 -5.21 -16.52 -11.49
C PHE A 240 -5.72 -16.74 -12.91
N SER A 241 -5.04 -16.14 -13.87
CA SER A 241 -5.08 -16.56 -15.29
C SER A 241 -4.05 -17.67 -15.55
N HIS A 242 -4.19 -18.42 -16.64
CA HIS A 242 -3.20 -19.45 -17.02
C HIS A 242 -1.78 -18.86 -17.13
N ALA A 243 -1.63 -17.73 -17.82
CA ALA A 243 -0.33 -17.07 -17.96
C ALA A 243 0.28 -16.68 -16.60
N LEU A 244 -0.54 -16.18 -15.66
CA LEU A 244 -0.08 -15.82 -14.32
C LEU A 244 0.35 -17.03 -13.50
N LEU A 245 -0.32 -18.18 -13.64
CA LEU A 245 0.07 -19.42 -12.97
C LEU A 245 1.46 -19.90 -13.40
N GLU A 246 1.77 -19.78 -14.69
CA GLU A 246 3.08 -20.14 -15.24
C GLU A 246 4.16 -19.12 -14.83
N GLU A 247 3.85 -17.82 -14.87
CA GLU A 247 4.75 -16.77 -14.36
C GLU A 247 5.08 -17.00 -12.89
N LEU A 248 4.08 -17.27 -12.06
CA LEU A 248 4.29 -17.55 -10.64
C LEU A 248 5.15 -18.77 -10.43
N ARG A 249 4.94 -19.86 -11.19
CA ARG A 249 5.78 -21.04 -11.13
C ARG A 249 7.23 -20.71 -11.46
N ALA A 250 7.47 -19.96 -12.54
CA ALA A 250 8.82 -19.57 -12.94
C ALA A 250 9.54 -18.70 -11.88
N LEU A 251 8.79 -17.89 -11.13
CA LEU A 251 9.33 -17.09 -10.03
C LEU A 251 9.55 -17.88 -8.74
N LEU A 252 8.72 -18.91 -8.47
CA LEU A 252 8.72 -19.64 -7.21
C LEU A 252 9.71 -20.81 -7.20
N VAL A 253 9.86 -21.54 -8.31
CA VAL A 253 10.79 -22.69 -8.42
C VAL A 253 12.23 -22.35 -8.00
N PRO A 254 12.83 -21.22 -8.43
CA PRO A 254 14.18 -20.85 -7.98
C PRO A 254 14.29 -20.52 -6.49
N LEU A 255 13.16 -20.31 -5.81
CA LEU A 255 13.09 -19.97 -4.38
C LEU A 255 12.77 -21.20 -3.51
N GLU A 256 12.59 -22.38 -4.08
CA GLU A 256 12.27 -23.60 -3.32
C GLU A 256 13.32 -23.91 -2.25
N CYS A 257 12.82 -24.34 -1.10
CA CYS A 257 13.64 -24.74 0.04
C CYS A 257 13.02 -25.93 0.78
N ALA A 258 13.85 -26.68 1.54
CA ALA A 258 13.43 -27.92 2.20
C ALA A 258 12.50 -27.68 3.40
N ALA A 259 12.66 -26.57 4.12
CA ALA A 259 11.95 -26.28 5.35
C ALA A 259 10.88 -25.20 5.15
N SER A 260 9.76 -25.32 5.89
CA SER A 260 8.76 -24.29 5.95
C SER A 260 9.30 -23.01 6.57
N ALA A 261 8.99 -21.85 5.96
CA ALA A 261 9.24 -20.56 6.58
C ALA A 261 8.16 -20.18 7.60
N PHE A 262 7.02 -20.87 7.63
CA PHE A 262 5.95 -20.57 8.58
C PHE A 262 6.27 -21.13 9.98
N SER A 263 5.98 -20.36 11.01
CA SER A 263 6.12 -20.72 12.42
C SER A 263 4.78 -20.51 13.15
N PRO A 264 4.11 -21.58 13.63
CA PRO A 264 4.44 -22.99 13.39
C PRO A 264 4.19 -23.41 11.93
N GLU A 265 4.83 -24.51 11.50
CA GLU A 265 4.54 -25.11 10.19
C GLU A 265 3.05 -25.52 10.12
N PRO A 266 2.32 -25.11 9.07
CA PRO A 266 0.90 -25.42 8.95
C PRO A 266 0.68 -26.93 8.72
N PRO A 267 -0.37 -27.51 9.34
CA PRO A 267 -0.71 -28.91 9.15
C PRO A 267 -0.97 -29.26 7.68
N ARG A 268 -0.65 -30.49 7.27
CA ARG A 268 -0.91 -30.93 5.90
C ARG A 268 -2.39 -30.87 5.50
N ALA A 269 -3.31 -30.99 6.47
CA ALA A 269 -4.75 -30.83 6.25
C ALA A 269 -5.13 -29.43 5.74
N TRP A 270 -4.33 -28.39 6.01
CA TRP A 270 -4.58 -27.01 5.56
C TRP A 270 -3.89 -26.68 4.23
N THR A 271 -2.75 -27.30 3.97
CA THR A 271 -1.94 -27.02 2.78
C THR A 271 -2.23 -27.97 1.62
N GLY A 272 -2.64 -29.19 1.89
CA GLY A 272 -2.84 -30.25 0.91
C GLY A 272 -1.59 -31.11 0.67
N SER A 273 -1.68 -32.00 -0.32
CA SER A 273 -0.56 -32.79 -0.87
C SER A 273 0.20 -31.97 -1.91
N GLY A 274 1.44 -32.37 -2.24
CA GLY A 274 2.25 -31.70 -3.28
C GLY A 274 2.61 -30.26 -2.93
N ARG A 275 2.94 -30.00 -1.65
CA ARG A 275 3.36 -28.68 -1.18
C ARG A 275 4.86 -28.47 -1.38
N HIS A 276 5.22 -27.30 -1.84
CA HIS A 276 6.58 -26.83 -2.02
C HIS A 276 6.77 -25.57 -1.16
N TRP A 277 7.79 -25.56 -0.31
CA TRP A 277 8.16 -24.41 0.49
C TRP A 277 9.09 -23.51 -0.31
N VAL A 278 9.00 -22.22 -0.10
CA VAL A 278 9.89 -21.24 -0.76
C VAL A 278 10.45 -20.25 0.24
N THR A 279 11.62 -19.71 -0.05
CA THR A 279 12.19 -18.56 0.67
C THR A 279 11.19 -17.39 0.57
N PRO A 280 10.70 -16.84 1.71
CA PRO A 280 9.57 -15.92 1.75
C PRO A 280 9.97 -14.49 1.35
N THR A 281 10.28 -14.26 0.08
CA THR A 281 10.70 -12.97 -0.47
C THR A 281 9.63 -12.28 -1.31
N LEU A 282 8.67 -13.05 -1.84
CA LEU A 282 7.60 -12.52 -2.68
C LEU A 282 6.38 -12.13 -1.85
N VAL A 283 5.75 -11.03 -2.25
CA VAL A 283 4.52 -10.51 -1.63
C VAL A 283 3.41 -10.47 -2.69
N GLY A 284 2.25 -10.99 -2.34
CA GLY A 284 1.04 -10.92 -3.14
C GLY A 284 -0.06 -10.13 -2.44
N GLU A 285 -0.89 -9.45 -3.20
CA GLU A 285 -2.14 -8.88 -2.71
C GLU A 285 -3.24 -9.93 -2.83
N VAL A 286 -4.01 -10.09 -1.75
CA VAL A 286 -5.09 -11.08 -1.66
C VAL A 286 -6.36 -10.39 -1.16
N ALA A 287 -7.45 -10.53 -1.92
CA ALA A 287 -8.80 -10.19 -1.47
C ALA A 287 -9.40 -11.38 -0.74
N PHE A 288 -10.23 -11.13 0.28
CA PHE A 288 -10.86 -12.20 1.06
C PHE A 288 -12.15 -11.68 1.72
N ALA A 289 -13.02 -12.60 2.14
CA ALA A 289 -14.30 -12.25 2.77
C ALA A 289 -14.10 -11.77 4.22
N GLU A 290 -13.35 -12.53 5.00
CA GLU A 290 -13.09 -12.23 6.42
C GLU A 290 -11.86 -13.00 6.94
N TRP A 291 -11.36 -12.58 8.09
CA TRP A 291 -10.45 -13.38 8.90
C TRP A 291 -11.27 -14.34 9.77
N THR A 292 -10.95 -15.61 9.74
CA THR A 292 -11.54 -16.59 10.65
C THR A 292 -10.96 -16.45 12.07
N ASN A 293 -11.61 -17.03 13.08
CA ASN A 293 -11.15 -16.97 14.47
C ASN A 293 -9.77 -17.61 14.67
N ASP A 294 -9.40 -18.57 13.83
CA ASP A 294 -8.09 -19.23 13.84
C ASP A 294 -7.04 -18.51 12.97
N GLY A 295 -7.32 -17.26 12.58
CA GLY A 295 -6.37 -16.38 11.89
C GLY A 295 -6.14 -16.72 10.43
N ARG A 296 -7.08 -17.38 9.76
CA ARG A 296 -7.00 -17.72 8.34
C ARG A 296 -7.96 -16.88 7.49
N LEU A 297 -7.65 -16.79 6.20
CA LEU A 297 -8.47 -16.11 5.22
C LEU A 297 -9.66 -16.97 4.78
N ARG A 298 -10.83 -16.37 4.68
CA ARG A 298 -12.01 -17.01 4.10
C ARG A 298 -12.22 -16.52 2.68
N HIS A 299 -12.43 -17.47 1.75
CA HIS A 299 -12.61 -17.22 0.30
C HIS A 299 -11.53 -16.30 -0.30
N PRO A 300 -10.23 -16.60 -0.11
CA PRO A 300 -9.17 -15.75 -0.62
C PRO A 300 -9.05 -15.83 -2.14
N SER A 301 -8.77 -14.69 -2.77
CA SER A 301 -8.54 -14.55 -4.21
C SER A 301 -7.32 -13.67 -4.45
N PHE A 302 -6.38 -14.16 -5.26
CA PHE A 302 -5.15 -13.46 -5.61
C PHE A 302 -5.46 -12.27 -6.52
N GLN A 303 -4.85 -11.11 -6.22
CA GLN A 303 -5.04 -9.88 -6.96
C GLN A 303 -3.79 -9.48 -7.77
N GLY A 304 -2.61 -9.93 -7.36
CA GLY A 304 -1.36 -9.65 -8.05
C GLY A 304 -0.13 -9.65 -7.14
N LEU A 305 1.08 -9.63 -7.73
CA LEU A 305 2.34 -9.51 -7.00
C LEU A 305 2.61 -8.05 -6.60
N ARG A 306 3.14 -7.84 -5.40
CA ARG A 306 3.53 -6.51 -4.90
C ARG A 306 5.04 -6.34 -4.96
N LYS A 307 5.55 -5.75 -6.06
CA LYS A 307 6.98 -5.48 -6.25
C LYS A 307 7.49 -4.29 -5.42
N ASP A 308 6.57 -3.48 -4.89
CA ASP A 308 6.82 -2.30 -4.06
C ASP A 308 6.91 -2.62 -2.54
N LYS A 309 6.71 -3.89 -2.14
CA LYS A 309 6.69 -4.33 -0.74
C LYS A 309 7.85 -5.27 -0.41
N ARG A 310 8.38 -5.17 0.82
CA ARG A 310 9.27 -6.22 1.36
C ARG A 310 8.42 -7.19 2.17
N ALA A 311 8.75 -8.46 2.07
CA ALA A 311 8.06 -9.51 2.82
C ALA A 311 8.07 -9.24 4.33
N ILE A 312 9.20 -8.84 4.90
CA ILE A 312 9.34 -8.59 6.35
C ILE A 312 8.48 -7.43 6.87
N ASP A 313 8.02 -6.52 6.00
CA ASP A 313 7.16 -5.40 6.39
C ASP A 313 5.66 -5.77 6.34
N VAL A 314 5.33 -6.99 5.93
CA VAL A 314 3.95 -7.46 5.78
C VAL A 314 3.45 -7.99 7.12
N VAL A 315 2.57 -7.23 7.75
CA VAL A 315 1.90 -7.58 9.01
C VAL A 315 0.40 -7.67 8.80
N ARG A 316 -0.29 -8.39 9.70
CA ARG A 316 -1.76 -8.42 9.66
C ARG A 316 -2.34 -7.05 9.95
N GLU A 317 -3.17 -6.53 9.05
CA GLU A 317 -3.92 -5.30 9.28
C GLU A 317 -5.12 -5.59 10.18
N THR A 318 -5.17 -4.92 11.33
CA THR A 318 -6.32 -4.92 12.24
C THR A 318 -6.97 -3.54 12.21
N PRO A 319 -8.32 -3.46 12.07
CA PRO A 319 -9.01 -2.19 12.12
C PRO A 319 -8.89 -1.55 13.52
N GLU A 320 -8.63 -0.23 13.55
CA GLU A 320 -8.73 0.58 14.76
C GLU A 320 -10.13 1.20 14.87
N GLN A 321 -10.59 1.47 16.09
CA GLN A 321 -11.84 2.22 16.28
C GLN A 321 -11.61 3.69 15.92
N ALA A 322 -12.40 4.23 15.03
CA ALA A 322 -12.36 5.64 14.68
C ALA A 322 -12.78 6.48 15.91
N GLY A 323 -11.86 7.30 16.44
CA GLY A 323 -12.22 8.26 17.50
C GLY A 323 -11.59 8.06 18.87
N THR A 324 -10.80 7.02 19.14
CA THR A 324 -10.03 6.92 20.37
C THR A 324 -8.62 7.45 20.15
N SER A 325 -8.42 8.76 20.32
CA SER A 325 -7.10 9.37 20.55
C SER A 325 -6.58 8.98 21.92
N GLY A 326 -6.22 7.72 22.10
CA GLY A 326 -5.51 7.22 23.27
C GLY A 326 -4.02 7.27 22.98
N THR A 327 -3.32 8.15 23.66
CA THR A 327 -1.86 8.22 23.78
C THR A 327 -1.30 6.87 24.20
N SER A 328 -0.94 6.01 23.26
CA SER A 328 -0.05 4.89 23.55
C SER A 328 1.40 5.40 23.48
N ALA A 329 1.85 5.97 24.61
CA ALA A 329 3.27 6.22 24.84
C ALA A 329 4.00 4.86 24.80
N LYS A 330 4.91 4.71 23.84
CA LYS A 330 5.88 3.60 23.84
C LYS A 330 6.55 3.57 25.22
N PRO A 331 6.65 2.42 25.91
CA PRO A 331 7.39 2.35 27.15
C PRO A 331 8.86 2.66 26.88
N LYS A 332 9.38 3.69 27.55
CA LYS A 332 10.82 4.01 27.53
C LYS A 332 11.58 2.83 28.15
N PRO A 333 12.71 2.40 27.58
CA PRO A 333 13.53 1.36 28.20
C PRO A 333 14.03 1.84 29.56
N THR A 334 13.66 1.12 30.59
CA THR A 334 14.11 1.35 31.97
C THR A 334 15.60 1.02 32.06
N LYS A 335 16.43 2.04 32.23
CA LYS A 335 17.86 1.86 32.56
C LYS A 335 17.96 1.20 33.92
N GLN A 336 18.31 -0.09 33.96
CA GLN A 336 18.72 -0.75 35.18
C GLN A 336 20.03 -0.12 35.68
N LYS A 337 19.99 0.44 36.88
CA LYS A 337 21.19 0.86 37.59
C LYS A 337 22.00 -0.38 38.04
N PRO A 338 23.33 -0.37 37.90
CA PRO A 338 24.14 -1.47 38.35
C PRO A 338 24.11 -1.53 39.90
N ALA A 339 23.93 -2.75 40.44
CA ALA A 339 23.96 -3.04 41.86
C ALA A 339 25.39 -2.81 42.42
N LYS A 340 25.49 -2.08 43.55
CA LYS A 340 26.73 -1.91 44.31
C LYS A 340 27.12 -3.25 44.97
N PRO A 341 28.42 -3.62 45.00
CA PRO A 341 28.88 -4.82 45.68
C PRO A 341 28.78 -4.64 47.22
N ARG A 342 28.28 -5.65 47.87
CA ARG A 342 28.17 -5.77 49.31
C ARG A 342 29.56 -6.03 49.92
N ALA A 343 30.03 -5.14 50.77
CA ALA A 343 31.27 -5.31 51.55
C ALA A 343 31.09 -6.40 52.59
N THR A 344 31.93 -7.40 52.57
CA THR A 344 32.12 -8.39 53.60
C THR A 344 32.91 -7.76 54.75
N ARG A 345 32.32 -7.70 55.93
CA ARG A 345 33.06 -7.45 57.22
C ARG A 345 33.57 -8.79 57.74
N ARG A 346 34.85 -8.76 58.08
CA ARG A 346 35.44 -9.69 59.01
C ARG A 346 34.96 -9.42 60.43
#